data_f530d0d7bdf69e608ff8e70d3a375da6
#
_entry.id   f530d0d7bdf69e608ff8e70d3a375da6
#
_cell.length_a   1.000
_cell.length_b   1.000
_cell.length_c   1.000
_cell.angle_alpha   90.00
_cell.angle_beta   90.00
_cell.angle_gamma   90.00
#
_symmetry.space_group_name_H-M   'P 1'
#
loop_
_entity.id
_entity.type
_entity.pdbx_description
1 polymer ?
#
loop_
_entity_poly.entity_id
_entity_poly.type
_entity_poly.pdbx_seq_one_letter_code
_entity_poly.pdbx_strand_id
1 'polypeptide(L)'
;MSIREVVQQAESAVPGQADGVRLVKPLQFDDHTPQTPGMLRLAAVSHDLVGSEALWAGVMLVDPGTSSSVHHHGRLETVVYMVSGQSKVRWGSRLEHEVDLEPGDFLFIPPFVPHQEINPSPDQPTEWVVVRSGREAVVVNLTKDLNGEYVA
;
A
#
# COMPACT_ATOMS: atom_id res chain seq x y z
N MET A 1 -14.14 6.84 -12.82
CA MET A 1 -12.82 7.44 -12.97
C MET A 1 -11.89 6.85 -11.91
N SER A 2 -10.79 6.26 -12.31
CA SER A 2 -9.80 5.69 -11.39
C SER A 2 -9.03 6.81 -10.66
N ILE A 3 -8.45 6.51 -9.49
CA ILE A 3 -7.58 7.47 -8.79
C ILE A 3 -6.41 7.92 -9.68
N ARG A 4 -5.88 7.03 -10.51
CA ARG A 4 -4.82 7.36 -11.48
C ARG A 4 -5.25 8.45 -12.47
N GLU A 5 -6.48 8.40 -12.98
CA GLU A 5 -7.03 9.43 -13.87
C GLU A 5 -7.26 10.76 -13.14
N VAL A 6 -7.73 10.70 -11.89
CA VAL A 6 -7.95 11.90 -11.06
C VAL A 6 -6.63 12.62 -10.76
N VAL A 7 -5.59 11.89 -10.39
CA VAL A 7 -4.26 12.46 -10.10
C VAL A 7 -3.64 13.10 -11.33
N GLN A 8 -3.90 12.58 -12.52
CA GLN A 8 -3.37 13.15 -13.78
C GLN A 8 -4.10 14.41 -14.26
N GLN A 9 -5.35 14.67 -13.81
CA GLN A 9 -6.20 15.76 -14.35
C GLN A 9 -6.21 17.05 -13.54
N ALA A 10 -5.46 17.16 -12.48
CA ALA A 10 -5.72 18.18 -11.49
C ALA A 10 -4.72 19.31 -11.37
N GLU A 11 -5.13 20.45 -11.86
CA GLU A 11 -4.58 21.79 -11.61
C GLU A 11 -5.64 22.68 -10.94
N SER A 12 -6.11 22.40 -9.73
CA SER A 12 -6.99 23.37 -9.05
C SER A 12 -6.76 23.43 -7.54
N ALA A 13 -6.80 24.67 -7.03
CA ALA A 13 -6.60 25.01 -5.63
C ALA A 13 -7.51 24.22 -4.69
N VAL A 14 -6.94 23.72 -3.61
CA VAL A 14 -7.67 23.02 -2.57
C VAL A 14 -8.35 24.02 -1.65
N PRO A 15 -9.64 23.83 -1.29
CA PRO A 15 -10.30 24.65 -0.30
C PRO A 15 -9.57 24.65 1.04
N GLY A 16 -9.47 25.78 1.70
CA GLY A 16 -8.88 25.91 3.03
C GLY A 16 -9.49 24.89 4.01
N GLN A 17 -8.65 24.34 4.88
CA GLN A 17 -9.07 23.40 5.91
C GLN A 17 -9.53 24.15 7.14
N ALA A 18 -10.67 23.77 7.71
CA ALA A 18 -11.08 24.24 9.03
C ALA A 18 -10.25 23.53 10.12
N ASP A 19 -10.10 24.17 11.28
CA ASP A 19 -9.39 23.58 12.41
C ASP A 19 -10.01 22.24 12.84
N GLY A 20 -9.15 21.26 13.08
CA GLY A 20 -9.52 19.93 13.58
C GLY A 20 -9.66 18.88 12.51
N VAL A 21 -10.67 18.96 11.63
CA VAL A 21 -10.88 17.98 10.56
C VAL A 21 -10.02 18.34 9.34
N ARG A 22 -9.41 17.31 8.72
CA ARG A 22 -8.60 17.45 7.50
C ARG A 22 -9.23 16.64 6.36
N LEU A 23 -9.59 17.32 5.27
CA LEU A 23 -9.98 16.68 4.01
C LEU A 23 -8.74 16.64 3.10
N VAL A 24 -8.35 15.44 2.66
CA VAL A 24 -7.28 15.25 1.68
C VAL A 24 -7.89 14.74 0.39
N LYS A 25 -7.77 15.48 -0.68
CA LYS A 25 -8.26 15.10 -2.00
C LYS A 25 -7.18 14.35 -2.79
N PRO A 26 -7.52 13.52 -3.79
CA PRO A 26 -6.54 12.75 -4.57
C PRO A 26 -5.38 13.56 -5.12
N LEU A 27 -5.60 14.83 -5.45
CA LEU A 27 -4.56 15.77 -5.92
C LEU A 27 -3.49 16.12 -4.89
N GLN A 28 -3.78 15.89 -3.64
CA GLN A 28 -2.91 16.19 -2.52
C GLN A 28 -2.17 14.95 -2.04
N PHE A 29 -2.46 13.79 -2.64
CA PHE A 29 -1.78 12.57 -2.27
C PHE A 29 -0.29 12.70 -2.54
N ASP A 30 0.52 12.27 -1.59
CA ASP A 30 1.97 12.37 -1.64
C ASP A 30 2.58 11.07 -2.17
N ASP A 31 3.38 11.16 -3.23
CA ASP A 31 4.12 10.07 -3.84
C ASP A 31 5.56 9.92 -3.33
N HIS A 32 6.00 10.80 -2.41
CA HIS A 32 7.34 10.73 -1.78
C HIS A 32 7.46 9.61 -0.74
N THR A 33 6.62 8.60 -0.84
CA THR A 33 6.70 7.37 -0.04
C THR A 33 7.63 6.35 -0.70
N PRO A 34 8.16 5.36 0.05
CA PRO A 34 8.93 4.27 -0.57
C PRO A 34 8.15 3.61 -1.69
N GLN A 35 8.71 3.60 -2.89
CA GLN A 35 8.10 3.05 -4.10
C GLN A 35 8.71 1.70 -4.48
N THR A 36 7.96 0.91 -5.24
CA THR A 36 8.39 -0.36 -5.84
C THR A 36 8.08 -0.30 -7.33
N PRO A 37 8.98 -0.77 -8.24
CA PRO A 37 8.71 -0.78 -9.66
C PRO A 37 7.38 -1.46 -10.00
N GLY A 38 6.54 -0.81 -10.81
CA GLY A 38 5.20 -1.27 -11.16
C GLY A 38 4.13 -1.08 -10.07
N MET A 39 4.50 -0.47 -8.93
CA MET A 39 3.60 -0.17 -7.83
C MET A 39 3.70 1.30 -7.46
N LEU A 40 2.61 2.03 -7.56
CA LEU A 40 2.53 3.42 -7.13
C LEU A 40 1.83 3.50 -5.78
N ARG A 41 2.54 3.94 -4.76
CA ARG A 41 1.99 4.17 -3.42
C ARG A 41 1.81 5.68 -3.20
N LEU A 42 0.61 6.08 -2.83
CA LEU A 42 0.24 7.47 -2.60
C LEU A 42 -0.27 7.61 -1.17
N ALA A 43 0.39 8.43 -0.36
CA ALA A 43 -0.07 8.75 0.99
C ALA A 43 -1.22 9.76 0.94
N ALA A 44 -2.32 9.45 1.61
CA ALA A 44 -3.46 10.35 1.82
C ALA A 44 -3.50 10.88 3.25
N VAL A 45 -3.10 10.06 4.22
CA VAL A 45 -2.99 10.42 5.64
C VAL A 45 -1.61 10.03 6.11
N SER A 46 -0.83 11.01 6.55
CA SER A 46 0.50 10.82 7.12
C SER A 46 0.78 11.94 8.11
N HIS A 47 1.87 11.83 8.85
CA HIS A 47 2.31 12.92 9.73
C HIS A 47 2.55 14.20 8.93
N ASP A 48 3.25 14.10 7.80
CA ASP A 48 3.64 15.28 7.00
C ASP A 48 2.44 15.96 6.32
N LEU A 49 1.44 15.20 5.87
CA LEU A 49 0.27 15.76 5.21
C LEU A 49 -0.75 16.36 6.16
N VAL A 50 -1.02 15.70 7.27
CA VAL A 50 -2.16 16.04 8.15
C VAL A 50 -1.83 16.06 9.64
N GLY A 51 -0.57 15.80 10.03
CA GLY A 51 -0.15 15.71 11.42
C GLY A 51 -0.62 14.45 12.14
N SER A 52 -0.86 13.36 11.40
CA SER A 52 -1.27 12.08 12.01
C SER A 52 -0.15 11.50 12.87
N GLU A 53 -0.44 11.13 14.11
CA GLU A 53 0.54 10.59 15.04
C GLU A 53 0.54 9.06 15.13
N ALA A 54 -0.58 8.42 14.78
CA ALA A 54 -0.78 6.99 15.00
C ALA A 54 -1.22 6.20 13.76
N LEU A 55 -1.55 6.88 12.67
CA LEU A 55 -2.04 6.26 11.45
C LEU A 55 -1.33 6.82 10.22
N TRP A 56 -1.02 5.92 9.33
CA TRP A 56 -0.72 6.19 7.94
C TRP A 56 -1.79 5.53 7.07
N ALA A 57 -2.33 6.24 6.07
CA ALA A 57 -3.26 5.65 5.11
C ALA A 57 -3.01 6.21 3.71
N GLY A 58 -3.22 5.36 2.72
CA GLY A 58 -3.01 5.73 1.33
C GLY A 58 -3.63 4.76 0.35
N VAL A 59 -3.33 4.98 -0.91
CA VAL A 59 -3.75 4.14 -2.02
C VAL A 59 -2.53 3.52 -2.67
N MET A 60 -2.65 2.27 -3.08
CA MET A 60 -1.65 1.58 -3.88
C MET A 60 -2.25 1.11 -5.19
N LEU A 61 -1.58 1.48 -6.28
CA LEU A 61 -1.88 1.04 -7.63
C LEU A 61 -0.81 0.06 -8.08
N VAL A 62 -1.21 -1.13 -8.51
CA VAL A 62 -0.31 -2.20 -8.93
C VAL A 62 -0.54 -2.49 -10.40
N ASP A 63 0.49 -2.34 -11.21
CA ASP A 63 0.42 -2.60 -12.65
C ASP A 63 0.18 -4.10 -12.93
N PRO A 64 -0.43 -4.44 -14.08
CA PRO A 64 -0.63 -5.83 -14.49
C PRO A 64 0.67 -6.64 -14.47
N GLY A 65 0.59 -7.89 -14.01
CA GLY A 65 1.72 -8.83 -13.97
C GLY A 65 2.86 -8.43 -13.02
N THR A 66 2.63 -7.49 -12.11
CA THR A 66 3.65 -6.98 -11.18
C THR A 66 3.62 -7.73 -9.86
N SER A 67 4.81 -7.94 -9.27
CA SER A 67 4.98 -8.47 -7.92
C SER A 67 5.89 -7.55 -7.11
N SER A 68 5.58 -7.37 -5.82
CA SER A 68 6.51 -6.71 -4.90
C SER A 68 7.74 -7.59 -4.64
N SER A 69 8.81 -6.97 -4.10
CA SER A 69 9.80 -7.73 -3.33
C SER A 69 9.15 -8.34 -2.09
N VAL A 70 9.78 -9.36 -1.52
CA VAL A 70 9.36 -9.87 -0.21
C VAL A 70 9.80 -8.88 0.87
N HIS A 71 8.88 -8.47 1.71
CA HIS A 71 9.13 -7.46 2.72
C HIS A 71 8.21 -7.63 3.94
N HIS A 72 8.46 -6.83 4.96
CA HIS A 72 7.53 -6.61 6.07
C HIS A 72 7.48 -5.11 6.44
N HIS A 73 6.54 -4.75 7.31
CA HIS A 73 6.35 -3.36 7.74
C HIS A 73 6.86 -3.11 9.17
N GLY A 74 7.89 -3.86 9.59
CA GLY A 74 8.42 -3.77 10.95
C GLY A 74 7.33 -4.07 11.98
N ARG A 75 7.25 -3.25 13.02
CA ARG A 75 6.25 -3.37 14.10
C ARG A 75 4.84 -2.86 13.73
N LEU A 76 4.64 -2.41 12.51
CA LEU A 76 3.36 -1.84 12.09
C LEU A 76 2.36 -2.94 11.76
N GLU A 77 1.13 -2.76 12.20
CA GLU A 77 -0.03 -3.48 11.70
C GLU A 77 -0.48 -2.86 10.38
N THR A 78 -0.91 -3.68 9.45
CA THR A 78 -1.39 -3.24 8.14
C THR A 78 -2.75 -3.83 7.84
N VAL A 79 -3.67 -2.98 7.38
CA VAL A 79 -4.93 -3.38 6.78
C VAL A 79 -4.92 -2.97 5.32
N VAL A 80 -5.31 -3.89 4.45
CA VAL A 80 -5.54 -3.66 3.03
C VAL A 80 -7.02 -3.85 2.74
N TYR A 81 -7.62 -2.92 2.01
CA TYR A 81 -8.96 -3.06 1.44
C TYR A 81 -8.83 -3.08 -0.08
N MET A 82 -9.35 -4.13 -0.69
CA MET A 82 -9.33 -4.32 -2.13
C MET A 82 -10.42 -3.48 -2.79
N VAL A 83 -10.04 -2.50 -3.61
CA VAL A 83 -10.98 -1.62 -4.31
C VAL A 83 -11.36 -2.20 -5.66
N SER A 84 -10.36 -2.60 -6.47
CA SER A 84 -10.59 -3.12 -7.81
C SER A 84 -9.45 -4.01 -8.28
N GLY A 85 -9.73 -4.80 -9.33
CA GLY A 85 -8.77 -5.71 -9.95
C GLY A 85 -8.70 -7.08 -9.25
N GLN A 86 -7.56 -7.73 -9.33
CA GLN A 86 -7.26 -9.02 -8.71
C GLN A 86 -5.95 -8.93 -7.96
N SER A 87 -5.82 -9.61 -6.85
CA SER A 87 -4.57 -9.69 -6.13
C SER A 87 -4.37 -11.04 -5.49
N LYS A 88 -3.11 -11.42 -5.37
CA LYS A 88 -2.66 -12.57 -4.58
C LYS A 88 -1.64 -12.07 -3.56
N VAL A 89 -1.75 -12.52 -2.32
CA VAL A 89 -0.76 -12.28 -1.29
C VAL A 89 -0.18 -13.61 -0.82
N ARG A 90 1.15 -13.68 -0.78
CA ARG A 90 1.89 -14.82 -0.23
C ARG A 90 2.61 -14.38 1.03
N TRP A 91 2.67 -15.24 2.04
CA TRP A 91 3.33 -14.91 3.31
C TRP A 91 3.96 -16.13 3.98
N GLY A 92 4.74 -15.86 5.03
CA GLY A 92 5.51 -16.83 5.78
C GLY A 92 7.01 -16.72 5.48
N SER A 93 7.85 -17.34 6.30
CA SER A 93 9.30 -17.24 6.16
C SER A 93 9.83 -17.80 4.82
N ARG A 94 9.04 -18.66 4.16
CA ARG A 94 9.32 -19.23 2.83
C ARG A 94 8.24 -18.93 1.80
N LEU A 95 7.31 -18.02 2.11
CA LEU A 95 6.09 -17.75 1.33
C LEU A 95 5.24 -19.00 1.11
N GLU A 96 5.13 -19.85 2.11
CA GLU A 96 4.43 -21.13 2.08
C GLU A 96 2.90 -21.00 2.12
N HIS A 97 2.38 -19.83 2.47
CA HIS A 97 0.95 -19.54 2.50
C HIS A 97 0.58 -18.58 1.37
N GLU A 98 -0.65 -18.67 0.87
CA GLU A 98 -1.19 -17.72 -0.11
C GLU A 98 -2.69 -17.54 0.01
N VAL A 99 -3.18 -16.38 -0.43
CA VAL A 99 -4.60 -16.07 -0.56
C VAL A 99 -4.82 -15.17 -1.78
N ASP A 100 -5.94 -15.39 -2.47
CA ASP A 100 -6.44 -14.48 -3.49
C ASP A 100 -7.41 -13.48 -2.87
N LEU A 101 -7.33 -12.21 -3.31
CA LEU A 101 -8.21 -11.13 -2.88
C LEU A 101 -9.06 -10.66 -4.04
N GLU A 102 -10.33 -10.39 -3.73
CA GLU A 102 -11.31 -9.79 -4.64
C GLU A 102 -11.79 -8.43 -4.12
N PRO A 103 -12.36 -7.57 -4.97
CA PRO A 103 -12.93 -6.30 -4.55
C PRO A 103 -13.94 -6.47 -3.40
N GLY A 104 -13.74 -5.70 -2.32
CA GLY A 104 -14.53 -5.78 -1.09
C GLY A 104 -13.83 -6.52 0.05
N ASP A 105 -12.77 -7.28 -0.23
CA ASP A 105 -12.04 -8.00 0.81
C ASP A 105 -11.18 -7.09 1.67
N PHE A 106 -11.07 -7.45 2.94
CA PHE A 106 -10.09 -6.91 3.88
C PHE A 106 -9.03 -7.96 4.20
N LEU A 107 -7.77 -7.54 4.13
CA LEU A 107 -6.63 -8.34 4.59
C LEU A 107 -5.94 -7.64 5.76
N PHE A 108 -5.69 -8.39 6.82
CA PHE A 108 -4.87 -7.92 7.94
C PHE A 108 -3.49 -8.58 7.91
N ILE A 109 -2.45 -7.78 7.98
CA ILE A 109 -1.06 -8.25 8.02
C ILE A 109 -0.45 -7.85 9.37
N PRO A 110 -0.14 -8.83 10.24
CA PRO A 110 0.51 -8.59 11.53
C PRO A 110 1.93 -8.00 11.39
N PRO A 111 2.49 -7.45 12.48
CA PRO A 111 3.88 -7.01 12.52
C PRO A 111 4.87 -8.13 12.13
N PHE A 112 5.94 -7.75 11.44
CA PHE A 112 7.09 -8.59 11.08
C PHE A 112 6.79 -9.79 10.18
N VAL A 113 5.59 -9.94 9.65
CA VAL A 113 5.26 -11.06 8.75
C VAL A 113 5.84 -10.82 7.37
N PRO A 114 6.79 -11.66 6.89
CA PRO A 114 7.26 -11.62 5.50
C PRO A 114 6.11 -11.89 4.55
N HIS A 115 5.93 -11.01 3.56
CA HIS A 115 4.88 -11.16 2.56
C HIS A 115 5.28 -10.57 1.22
N GLN A 116 4.53 -10.94 0.19
CA GLN A 116 4.65 -10.47 -1.17
C GLN A 116 3.27 -10.25 -1.75
N GLU A 117 3.06 -9.09 -2.37
CA GLU A 117 1.85 -8.77 -3.12
C GLU A 117 2.08 -9.01 -4.60
N ILE A 118 1.07 -9.57 -5.28
CA ILE A 118 1.13 -9.94 -6.69
C ILE A 118 -0.16 -9.52 -7.37
N ASN A 119 -0.06 -8.81 -8.48
CA ASN A 119 -1.17 -8.67 -9.42
C ASN A 119 -1.05 -9.76 -10.49
N PRO A 120 -1.86 -10.82 -10.45
CA PRO A 120 -1.76 -11.92 -11.40
C PRO A 120 -2.40 -11.61 -12.76
N SER A 121 -3.17 -10.52 -12.87
CA SER A 121 -3.83 -10.16 -14.11
C SER A 121 -2.81 -9.71 -15.17
N PRO A 122 -2.93 -10.16 -16.43
CA PRO A 122 -2.02 -9.73 -17.48
C PRO A 122 -2.33 -8.33 -18.01
N ASP A 123 -3.52 -7.79 -17.76
CA ASP A 123 -4.03 -6.58 -18.43
C ASP A 123 -4.79 -5.62 -17.52
N GLN A 124 -5.17 -6.01 -16.31
CA GLN A 124 -5.93 -5.18 -15.37
C GLN A 124 -5.06 -4.71 -14.19
N PRO A 125 -5.01 -3.40 -13.92
CA PRO A 125 -4.37 -2.90 -12.72
C PRO A 125 -5.18 -3.28 -11.47
N THR A 126 -4.52 -3.28 -10.34
CA THR A 126 -5.13 -3.47 -9.02
C THR A 126 -5.06 -2.17 -8.24
N GLU A 127 -6.13 -1.87 -7.50
CA GLU A 127 -6.20 -0.70 -6.62
C GLU A 127 -6.56 -1.13 -5.19
N TRP A 128 -5.75 -0.68 -4.24
CA TRP A 128 -5.92 -0.95 -2.81
C TRP A 128 -5.97 0.34 -2.00
N VAL A 129 -6.77 0.33 -0.94
CA VAL A 129 -6.58 1.24 0.20
C VAL A 129 -5.74 0.50 1.23
N VAL A 130 -4.69 1.16 1.72
CA VAL A 130 -3.78 0.61 2.72
C VAL A 130 -3.81 1.50 3.96
N VAL A 131 -4.00 0.91 5.12
CA VAL A 131 -3.93 1.60 6.42
C VAL A 131 -2.90 0.90 7.29
N ARG A 132 -2.04 1.68 7.92
CA ARG A 132 -0.99 1.18 8.83
C ARG A 132 -1.03 1.92 10.14
N SER A 133 -0.74 1.20 11.22
CA SER A 133 -0.41 1.84 12.48
C SER A 133 0.93 2.56 12.35
N GLY A 134 1.07 3.77 12.92
CA GLY A 134 2.31 4.55 12.89
C GLY A 134 2.22 5.80 12.03
N ARG A 135 3.27 6.61 12.10
CA ARG A 135 3.33 7.94 11.47
C ARG A 135 3.75 7.89 10.00
N GLU A 136 4.51 6.87 9.64
CA GLU A 136 5.23 6.77 8.37
C GLU A 136 5.05 5.39 7.74
N ALA A 137 5.22 5.33 6.42
CA ALA A 137 5.28 4.06 5.71
C ALA A 137 6.64 3.40 5.96
N VAL A 138 6.63 2.20 6.56
CA VAL A 138 7.83 1.38 6.78
C VAL A 138 7.82 0.21 5.81
N VAL A 139 8.94 0.01 5.10
CA VAL A 139 9.18 -1.16 4.24
C VAL A 139 10.58 -1.69 4.53
N VAL A 140 10.64 -2.93 4.99
CA VAL A 140 11.90 -3.65 5.22
C VAL A 140 11.96 -4.78 4.20
N ASN A 141 12.80 -4.63 3.17
CA ASN A 141 13.01 -5.65 2.15
C ASN A 141 13.83 -6.81 2.71
N LEU A 142 13.44 -8.03 2.34
CA LEU A 142 14.02 -9.25 2.84
C LEU A 142 14.75 -10.00 1.73
N THR A 143 15.78 -10.74 2.11
CA THR A 143 16.54 -11.62 1.22
C THR A 143 16.50 -13.06 1.74
N LYS A 144 16.71 -14.03 0.87
CA LYS A 144 16.79 -15.43 1.30
C LYS A 144 18.14 -15.73 1.95
N ASP A 145 18.10 -16.40 3.10
CA ASP A 145 19.25 -16.99 3.74
C ASP A 145 19.60 -18.37 3.12
N LEU A 146 20.63 -19.04 3.67
CA LEU A 146 21.08 -20.35 3.21
C LEU A 146 20.05 -21.47 3.42
N ASN A 147 19.08 -21.26 4.32
CA ASN A 147 17.98 -22.21 4.57
C ASN A 147 16.75 -21.94 3.68
N GLY A 148 16.83 -20.91 2.83
CA GLY A 148 15.75 -20.48 1.94
C GLY A 148 14.66 -19.68 2.65
N GLU A 149 14.93 -19.14 3.85
CA GLU A 149 14.03 -18.30 4.60
C GLU A 149 14.28 -16.82 4.31
N TYR A 150 13.22 -16.02 4.26
CA TYR A 150 13.33 -14.59 4.07
C TYR A 150 13.68 -13.89 5.39
N VAL A 151 14.81 -13.21 5.40
CA VAL A 151 15.38 -12.50 6.56
C VAL A 151 15.75 -11.06 6.20
N ALA A 152 15.79 -10.17 7.21
CA ALA A 152 16.18 -8.77 7.06
C ALA A 152 17.71 -8.61 6.90
#